data_6c9e1f15722491907cf279d9a3d7a9a3
#
_entry.id   6c9e1f15722491907cf279d9a3d7a9a3
#
_cell.length_a   1.000
_cell.length_b   1.000
_cell.length_c   1.000
_cell.angle_alpha   90.00
_cell.angle_beta   90.00
_cell.angle_gamma   90.00
#
_symmetry.space_group_name_H-M   'P 1'
#
loop_
_entity.id
_entity.type
_entity.pdbx_description
1 polymer ?
#
loop_
_entity_poly.entity_id
_entity_poly.type
_entity_poly.pdbx_seq_one_letter_code
_entity_poly.pdbx_strand_id
1 'polypeptide(L)'
;PMDFEEYLWANGVQKDTIAYLKECFEQRKQVTDSVHDTLNKLFLSYIVVGGMPQAVSKYVETHDIGKVVANQNEILELYRLDIAKYAKESDKIKIQSIFDSIPAQLNEKNRRFILSSIDKKGKQNRYENSFAWLADAGVALPCYNVVCPQPPLQLNEKHNLFKLFMGDTGLLCAACMENVQFDILQGNLDVNLGSILENIIAQTIKCNGFSLHYYD
;
A
#
# COMPACT_ATOMS: atom_id res chain seq x y z
N PRO A 1 1.27 7.72 4.93
CA PRO A 1 0.67 6.80 5.93
C PRO A 1 1.68 6.45 7.02
N MET A 2 1.17 6.03 8.19
CA MET A 2 1.96 5.51 9.31
C MET A 2 2.57 4.15 8.92
N ASP A 3 3.78 3.88 9.41
CA ASP A 3 4.37 2.54 9.31
C ASP A 3 3.85 1.60 10.42
N PHE A 4 4.31 0.34 10.41
CA PHE A 4 3.83 -0.63 11.38
C PHE A 4 4.30 -0.31 12.82
N GLU A 5 5.49 0.26 13.00
CA GLU A 5 5.99 0.66 14.32
C GLU A 5 5.13 1.79 14.92
N GLU A 6 4.78 2.78 14.11
CA GLU A 6 3.87 3.87 14.50
C GLU A 6 2.45 3.36 14.81
N TYR A 7 1.96 2.38 14.03
CA TYR A 7 0.69 1.71 14.30
C TYR A 7 0.70 0.94 15.62
N LEU A 8 1.80 0.25 15.94
CA LEU A 8 1.96 -0.43 17.22
C LEU A 8 1.89 0.56 18.39
N TRP A 9 2.54 1.71 18.28
CA TRP A 9 2.46 2.76 19.30
C TRP A 9 1.04 3.30 19.47
N ALA A 10 0.33 3.54 18.37
CA ALA A 10 -1.07 3.98 18.41
C ALA A 10 -1.98 2.96 19.10
N ASN A 11 -1.66 1.66 19.02
CA ASN A 11 -2.35 0.58 19.70
C ASN A 11 -1.81 0.27 21.12
N GLY A 12 -1.00 1.16 21.70
CA GLY A 12 -0.54 1.07 23.08
C GLY A 12 0.67 0.16 23.33
N VAL A 13 1.30 -0.35 22.26
CA VAL A 13 2.55 -1.13 22.40
C VAL A 13 3.67 -0.20 22.89
N GLN A 14 4.32 -0.60 23.97
CA GLN A 14 5.37 0.20 24.61
C GLN A 14 6.67 0.16 23.79
N LYS A 15 7.46 1.25 23.88
CA LYS A 15 8.77 1.35 23.20
C LYS A 15 9.73 0.24 23.62
N ASP A 16 9.63 -0.23 24.87
CA ASP A 16 10.48 -1.31 25.40
C ASP A 16 10.20 -2.64 24.66
N THR A 17 8.97 -2.89 24.23
CA THR A 17 8.63 -4.06 23.39
C THR A 17 9.33 -3.98 22.04
N ILE A 18 9.35 -2.78 21.43
CA ILE A 18 10.06 -2.58 20.16
C ILE A 18 11.57 -2.75 20.34
N ALA A 19 12.14 -2.22 21.43
CA ALA A 19 13.56 -2.41 21.75
C ALA A 19 13.90 -3.89 21.94
N TYR A 20 13.06 -4.65 22.64
CA TYR A 20 13.19 -6.10 22.81
C TYR A 20 13.17 -6.84 21.44
N LEU A 21 12.27 -6.46 20.53
CA LEU A 21 12.23 -7.07 19.21
C LEU A 21 13.49 -6.81 18.40
N LYS A 22 14.00 -5.58 18.44
CA LYS A 22 15.27 -5.19 17.79
C LYS A 22 16.45 -5.99 18.36
N GLU A 23 16.51 -6.12 19.70
CA GLU A 23 17.52 -6.96 20.35
C GLU A 23 17.42 -8.43 19.93
N CYS A 24 16.22 -9.02 19.91
CA CYS A 24 16.01 -10.39 19.44
C CYS A 24 16.49 -10.58 18.00
N PHE A 25 16.19 -9.61 17.11
CA PHE A 25 16.64 -9.64 15.72
C PHE A 25 18.18 -9.58 15.61
N GLU A 26 18.82 -8.64 16.29
CA GLU A 26 20.27 -8.45 16.28
C GLU A 26 21.01 -9.68 16.83
N GLN A 27 20.49 -10.24 17.93
CA GLN A 27 21.08 -11.41 18.59
C GLN A 27 20.63 -12.76 17.96
N ARG A 28 19.76 -12.71 16.92
CA ARG A 28 19.17 -13.90 16.29
C ARG A 28 18.47 -14.83 17.30
N LYS A 29 17.83 -14.23 18.30
CA LYS A 29 17.05 -14.96 19.32
C LYS A 29 15.58 -15.02 18.89
N GLN A 30 14.93 -16.13 19.27
CA GLN A 30 13.50 -16.26 19.09
C GLN A 30 12.77 -15.28 20.02
N VAL A 31 11.76 -14.59 19.47
CA VAL A 31 10.78 -13.82 20.24
C VAL A 31 9.90 -14.78 21.02
N THR A 32 9.51 -14.43 22.24
CA THR A 32 8.59 -15.29 23.02
C THR A 32 7.25 -15.44 22.31
N ASP A 33 6.64 -16.63 22.38
CA ASP A 33 5.41 -16.97 21.65
C ASP A 33 4.28 -15.97 21.95
N SER A 34 4.12 -15.58 23.21
CA SER A 34 3.09 -14.61 23.63
C SER A 34 3.24 -13.25 22.95
N VAL A 35 4.48 -12.75 22.83
CA VAL A 35 4.76 -11.47 22.15
C VAL A 35 4.57 -11.64 20.64
N HIS A 36 5.06 -12.74 20.07
CA HIS A 36 4.90 -13.05 18.65
C HIS A 36 3.42 -13.12 18.26
N ASP A 37 2.59 -13.84 19.00
CA ASP A 37 1.15 -14.00 18.70
C ASP A 37 0.40 -12.66 18.79
N THR A 38 0.76 -11.83 19.79
CA THR A 38 0.17 -10.49 19.94
C THR A 38 0.52 -9.60 18.76
N LEU A 39 1.79 -9.58 18.37
CA LEU A 39 2.26 -8.78 17.25
C LEU A 39 1.71 -9.25 15.91
N ASN A 40 1.56 -10.56 15.74
CA ASN A 40 0.95 -11.12 14.53
C ASN A 40 -0.50 -10.69 14.38
N LYS A 41 -1.30 -10.70 15.46
CA LYS A 41 -2.66 -10.17 15.44
C LYS A 41 -2.70 -8.69 15.10
N LEU A 42 -1.79 -7.89 15.66
CA LEU A 42 -1.68 -6.45 15.35
C LEU A 42 -1.22 -6.24 13.91
N PHE A 43 -0.36 -7.10 13.37
CA PHE A 43 0.06 -7.04 11.98
C PHE A 43 -1.10 -7.34 11.02
N LEU A 44 -1.89 -8.38 11.29
CA LEU A 44 -3.11 -8.67 10.51
C LEU A 44 -4.10 -7.50 10.57
N SER A 45 -4.28 -6.89 11.73
CA SER A 45 -5.13 -5.69 11.84
C SER A 45 -4.55 -4.50 11.07
N TYR A 46 -3.21 -4.29 11.08
CA TYR A 46 -2.55 -3.25 10.30
C TYR A 46 -2.72 -3.44 8.79
N ILE A 47 -2.68 -4.68 8.30
CA ILE A 47 -2.97 -4.96 6.88
C ILE A 47 -4.35 -4.42 6.49
N VAL A 48 -5.35 -4.60 7.35
CA VAL A 48 -6.74 -4.20 7.07
C VAL A 48 -6.99 -2.72 7.34
N VAL A 49 -6.47 -2.18 8.44
CA VAL A 49 -6.66 -0.79 8.85
C VAL A 49 -5.78 0.16 8.04
N GLY A 50 -4.59 -0.29 7.65
CA GLY A 50 -3.59 0.54 6.98
C GLY A 50 -2.89 1.52 7.91
N GLY A 51 -2.17 2.46 7.29
CA GLY A 51 -1.43 3.52 7.97
C GLY A 51 -2.06 4.91 7.83
N MET A 52 -3.28 5.04 7.28
CA MET A 52 -3.95 6.34 7.24
C MET A 52 -4.33 6.79 8.65
N PRO A 53 -3.82 7.95 9.12
CA PRO A 53 -4.03 8.37 10.53
C PRO A 53 -5.49 8.39 10.95
N GLN A 54 -6.39 8.80 10.07
CA GLN A 54 -7.82 8.85 10.35
C GLN A 54 -8.42 7.45 10.54
N ALA A 55 -8.00 6.47 9.72
CA ALA A 55 -8.43 5.08 9.83
C ALA A 55 -7.87 4.43 11.11
N VAL A 56 -6.59 4.69 11.43
CA VAL A 56 -5.95 4.21 12.66
C VAL A 56 -6.64 4.78 13.91
N SER A 57 -6.90 6.09 13.94
CA SER A 57 -7.65 6.71 15.06
C SER A 57 -9.02 6.08 15.24
N LYS A 58 -9.74 5.87 14.13
CA LYS A 58 -11.06 5.23 14.14
C LYS A 58 -11.00 3.81 14.70
N TYR A 59 -9.97 3.04 14.33
CA TYR A 59 -9.76 1.69 14.85
C TYR A 59 -9.46 1.69 16.35
N VAL A 60 -8.51 2.52 16.79
CA VAL A 60 -8.12 2.63 18.21
C VAL A 60 -9.30 3.05 19.09
N GLU A 61 -10.14 3.96 18.60
CA GLU A 61 -11.32 4.45 19.36
C GLU A 61 -12.45 3.43 19.45
N THR A 62 -12.64 2.62 18.40
CA THR A 62 -13.88 1.83 18.30
C THR A 62 -13.66 0.32 18.26
N HIS A 63 -12.47 -0.13 17.87
CA HIS A 63 -12.17 -1.54 17.56
C HIS A 63 -13.19 -2.19 16.59
N ASP A 64 -13.79 -1.37 15.72
CA ASP A 64 -14.86 -1.75 14.80
C ASP A 64 -14.34 -1.62 13.35
N ILE A 65 -14.07 -2.74 12.73
CA ILE A 65 -13.57 -2.81 11.34
C ILE A 65 -14.60 -2.25 10.35
N GLY A 66 -15.88 -2.41 10.60
CA GLY A 66 -16.92 -1.86 9.73
C GLY A 66 -16.85 -0.33 9.66
N LYS A 67 -16.60 0.34 10.80
CA LYS A 67 -16.39 1.79 10.84
C LYS A 67 -15.09 2.22 10.17
N VAL A 68 -14.03 1.41 10.28
CA VAL A 68 -12.77 1.67 9.61
C VAL A 68 -12.96 1.60 8.10
N VAL A 69 -13.60 0.55 7.59
CA VAL A 69 -13.87 0.38 6.14
C VAL A 69 -14.76 1.51 5.61
N ALA A 70 -15.78 1.94 6.37
CA ALA A 70 -16.58 3.10 5.99
C ALA A 70 -15.72 4.36 5.84
N ASN A 71 -14.82 4.62 6.80
CA ASN A 71 -13.90 5.76 6.75
C ASN A 71 -12.89 5.64 5.59
N GLN A 72 -12.37 4.44 5.31
CA GLN A 72 -11.48 4.21 4.17
C GLN A 72 -12.19 4.48 2.84
N ASN A 73 -13.44 4.08 2.69
CA ASN A 73 -14.25 4.40 1.51
C ASN A 73 -14.48 5.91 1.37
N GLU A 74 -14.72 6.63 2.46
CA GLU A 74 -14.78 8.10 2.43
C GLU A 74 -13.47 8.71 1.93
N ILE A 75 -12.30 8.21 2.38
CA ILE A 75 -10.99 8.67 1.91
C ILE A 75 -10.81 8.40 0.40
N LEU A 76 -11.20 7.22 -0.08
CA LEU A 76 -11.13 6.89 -1.51
C LEU A 76 -12.01 7.82 -2.35
N GLU A 77 -13.22 8.16 -1.87
CA GLU A 77 -14.08 9.16 -2.52
C GLU A 77 -13.46 10.56 -2.49
N LEU A 78 -12.84 10.97 -1.38
CA LEU A 78 -12.12 12.24 -1.32
C LEU A 78 -10.99 12.31 -2.35
N TYR A 79 -10.23 11.23 -2.57
CA TYR A 79 -9.21 11.19 -3.62
C TYR A 79 -9.82 11.37 -5.03
N ARG A 80 -10.99 10.77 -5.32
CA ARG A 80 -11.70 11.00 -6.58
C ARG A 80 -12.15 12.44 -6.74
N LEU A 81 -12.65 13.06 -5.68
CA LEU A 81 -13.02 14.48 -5.67
C LEU A 81 -11.80 15.39 -5.88
N ASP A 82 -10.66 15.07 -5.27
CA ASP A 82 -9.41 15.82 -5.43
C ASP A 82 -8.87 15.71 -6.86
N ILE A 83 -8.94 14.52 -7.48
CA ILE A 83 -8.62 14.35 -8.90
C ILE A 83 -9.53 15.25 -9.76
N ALA A 84 -10.83 15.23 -9.49
CA ALA A 84 -11.79 16.04 -10.24
C ALA A 84 -11.55 17.56 -10.07
N LYS A 85 -11.08 18.00 -8.91
CA LYS A 85 -10.87 19.40 -8.56
C LYS A 85 -9.52 19.96 -9.01
N TYR A 86 -8.45 19.21 -8.78
CA TYR A 86 -7.07 19.73 -8.88
C TYR A 86 -6.31 19.24 -10.11
N ALA A 87 -6.70 18.13 -10.73
CA ALA A 87 -6.06 17.68 -11.95
C ALA A 87 -6.44 18.57 -13.14
N LYS A 88 -5.52 18.66 -14.13
CA LYS A 88 -5.80 19.34 -15.40
C LYS A 88 -6.94 18.64 -16.13
N GLU A 89 -7.82 19.39 -16.77
CA GLU A 89 -9.01 18.86 -17.46
C GLU A 89 -8.67 17.74 -18.45
N SER A 90 -7.56 17.88 -19.18
CA SER A 90 -7.06 16.87 -20.14
C SER A 90 -6.62 15.54 -19.51
N ASP A 91 -6.37 15.52 -18.20
CA ASP A 91 -5.75 14.40 -17.51
C ASP A 91 -6.65 13.76 -16.45
N LYS A 92 -7.74 14.42 -16.04
CA LYS A 92 -8.68 13.94 -15.01
C LYS A 92 -9.14 12.50 -15.26
N ILE A 93 -9.68 12.23 -16.45
CA ILE A 93 -10.19 10.90 -16.81
C ILE A 93 -9.07 9.85 -16.78
N LYS A 94 -7.87 10.21 -17.23
CA LYS A 94 -6.72 9.31 -17.21
C LYS A 94 -6.28 8.99 -15.80
N ILE A 95 -6.13 10.02 -14.95
CA ILE A 95 -5.72 9.86 -13.55
C ILE A 95 -6.73 9.00 -12.82
N GLN A 96 -8.03 9.26 -12.99
CA GLN A 96 -9.07 8.46 -12.36
C GLN A 96 -9.08 7.01 -12.86
N SER A 97 -8.93 6.78 -14.18
CA SER A 97 -8.86 5.43 -14.74
C SER A 97 -7.65 4.64 -14.23
N ILE A 98 -6.48 5.31 -14.06
CA ILE A 98 -5.31 4.69 -13.44
C ILE A 98 -5.63 4.33 -11.99
N PHE A 99 -6.11 5.28 -11.19
CA PHE A 99 -6.41 5.10 -9.78
C PHE A 99 -7.38 3.93 -9.55
N ASP A 100 -8.50 3.92 -10.25
CA ASP A 100 -9.53 2.89 -10.10
C ASP A 100 -9.07 1.51 -10.59
N SER A 101 -8.05 1.43 -11.45
CA SER A 101 -7.50 0.17 -11.96
C SER A 101 -6.45 -0.48 -11.05
N ILE A 102 -5.87 0.26 -10.08
CA ILE A 102 -4.76 -0.24 -9.23
C ILE A 102 -5.10 -1.58 -8.58
N PRO A 103 -6.26 -1.76 -7.90
CA PRO A 103 -6.56 -3.02 -7.21
C PRO A 103 -6.61 -4.21 -8.16
N ALA A 104 -7.26 -4.05 -9.32
CA ALA A 104 -7.37 -5.11 -10.32
C ALA A 104 -6.01 -5.48 -10.92
N GLN A 105 -5.17 -4.49 -11.21
CA GLN A 105 -3.84 -4.71 -11.78
C GLN A 105 -2.87 -5.39 -10.81
N LEU A 106 -2.95 -5.08 -9.52
CA LEU A 106 -2.17 -5.75 -8.49
C LEU A 106 -2.60 -7.22 -8.28
N ASN A 107 -3.84 -7.56 -8.61
CA ASN A 107 -4.32 -8.94 -8.56
C ASN A 107 -3.93 -9.78 -9.79
N GLU A 108 -3.43 -9.16 -10.85
CA GLU A 108 -2.91 -9.89 -12.01
C GLU A 108 -1.63 -10.66 -11.68
N LYS A 109 -1.40 -11.80 -12.35
CA LYS A 109 -0.28 -12.72 -12.09
C LYS A 109 1.08 -12.03 -12.06
N ASN A 110 1.32 -11.10 -12.96
CA ASN A 110 2.60 -10.39 -13.10
C ASN A 110 2.68 -9.09 -12.30
N ARG A 111 1.55 -8.60 -11.77
CA ARG A 111 1.42 -7.35 -10.99
C ARG A 111 2.09 -6.13 -11.64
N ARG A 112 2.40 -6.21 -12.94
CA ARG A 112 2.91 -5.08 -13.73
C ARG A 112 1.73 -4.24 -14.16
N PHE A 113 1.92 -2.92 -14.16
CA PHE A 113 0.89 -2.02 -14.65
C PHE A 113 0.78 -2.11 -16.16
N ILE A 114 -0.38 -2.51 -16.67
CA ILE A 114 -0.66 -2.71 -18.08
C ILE A 114 -1.57 -1.59 -18.57
N LEU A 115 -1.01 -0.59 -19.24
CA LEU A 115 -1.76 0.57 -19.72
C LEU A 115 -2.88 0.18 -20.72
N SER A 116 -2.66 -0.84 -21.53
CA SER A 116 -3.66 -1.30 -22.51
C SER A 116 -4.94 -1.89 -21.89
N SER A 117 -4.93 -2.19 -20.59
CA SER A 117 -6.15 -2.62 -19.87
C SER A 117 -7.14 -1.47 -19.67
N ILE A 118 -6.64 -0.24 -19.58
CA ILE A 118 -7.47 0.97 -19.39
C ILE A 118 -7.62 1.78 -20.69
N ASP A 119 -6.64 1.73 -21.58
CA ASP A 119 -6.69 2.38 -22.91
C ASP A 119 -5.96 1.53 -23.95
N LYS A 120 -6.71 0.81 -24.80
CA LYS A 120 -6.16 -0.07 -25.86
C LYS A 120 -5.22 0.64 -26.85
N LYS A 121 -5.37 1.96 -27.02
CA LYS A 121 -4.53 2.81 -27.90
C LYS A 121 -3.61 3.73 -27.13
N GLY A 122 -3.59 3.60 -25.81
CA GLY A 122 -2.80 4.43 -24.90
C GLY A 122 -1.30 4.26 -25.14
N LYS A 123 -0.59 5.37 -25.24
CA LYS A 123 0.87 5.39 -25.26
C LYS A 123 1.37 5.89 -23.92
N GLN A 124 2.40 5.24 -23.35
CA GLN A 124 2.98 5.55 -22.05
C GLN A 124 3.24 7.07 -21.87
N ASN A 125 3.87 7.71 -22.86
CA ASN A 125 4.21 9.14 -22.79
C ASN A 125 3.00 10.07 -22.62
N ARG A 126 1.80 9.65 -22.98
CA ARG A 126 0.57 10.43 -22.77
C ARG A 126 0.01 10.34 -21.35
N TYR A 127 0.54 9.42 -20.55
CA TYR A 127 0.08 9.11 -19.19
C TYR A 127 1.13 9.47 -18.12
N GLU A 128 2.34 9.86 -18.51
CA GLU A 128 3.44 10.20 -17.57
C GLU A 128 3.02 11.23 -16.54
N ASN A 129 2.39 12.35 -16.97
CA ASN A 129 1.89 13.35 -16.05
C ASN A 129 0.80 12.83 -15.11
N SER A 130 0.01 11.85 -15.56
CA SER A 130 -1.05 11.25 -14.75
C SER A 130 -0.47 10.35 -13.66
N PHE A 131 0.56 9.56 -13.99
CA PHE A 131 1.28 8.77 -12.99
C PHE A 131 2.06 9.66 -12.01
N ALA A 132 2.74 10.71 -12.51
CA ALA A 132 3.44 11.66 -11.67
C ALA A 132 2.48 12.34 -10.69
N TRP A 133 1.31 12.77 -11.14
CA TRP A 133 0.30 13.39 -10.29
C TRP A 133 -0.12 12.48 -9.12
N LEU A 134 -0.42 11.20 -9.39
CA LEU A 134 -0.78 10.22 -8.35
C LEU A 134 0.37 9.95 -7.39
N ALA A 135 1.61 9.91 -7.90
CA ALA A 135 2.80 9.71 -7.08
C ALA A 135 3.09 10.93 -6.18
N ASP A 136 3.00 12.13 -6.73
CA ASP A 136 3.23 13.40 -6.00
C ASP A 136 2.15 13.64 -4.94
N ALA A 137 0.91 13.23 -5.22
CA ALA A 137 -0.18 13.25 -4.24
C ALA A 137 -0.06 12.15 -3.16
N GLY A 138 0.90 11.23 -3.29
CA GLY A 138 1.07 10.10 -2.36
C GLY A 138 -0.04 9.04 -2.43
N VAL A 139 -0.89 9.11 -3.46
CA VAL A 139 -2.03 8.20 -3.66
C VAL A 139 -1.59 6.87 -4.23
N ALA A 140 -0.55 6.88 -5.07
CA ALA A 140 0.03 5.68 -5.66
C ALA A 140 1.57 5.70 -5.57
N LEU A 141 2.17 4.50 -5.53
CA LEU A 141 3.61 4.30 -5.38
C LEU A 141 4.15 3.55 -6.60
N PRO A 142 4.76 4.25 -7.57
CA PRO A 142 5.42 3.60 -8.70
C PRO A 142 6.66 2.84 -8.23
N CYS A 143 6.80 1.59 -8.70
CA CYS A 143 7.96 0.75 -8.46
C CYS A 143 8.52 0.30 -9.81
N TYR A 144 9.64 0.92 -10.24
CA TYR A 144 10.21 0.69 -11.57
C TYR A 144 11.08 -0.56 -11.62
N ASN A 145 11.04 -1.26 -12.76
CA ASN A 145 11.99 -2.33 -13.04
C ASN A 145 13.37 -1.74 -13.31
N VAL A 146 14.41 -2.39 -12.79
CA VAL A 146 15.80 -2.06 -13.10
C VAL A 146 16.45 -3.18 -13.89
N VAL A 147 17.25 -2.84 -14.92
CA VAL A 147 17.98 -3.83 -15.74
C VAL A 147 19.21 -4.36 -15.03
N CYS A 148 19.76 -3.60 -14.09
CA CYS A 148 20.92 -3.97 -13.30
C CYS A 148 20.73 -3.47 -11.86
N PRO A 149 20.80 -4.35 -10.84
CA PRO A 149 20.62 -3.95 -9.45
C PRO A 149 21.90 -3.32 -8.85
N GLN A 150 22.54 -2.41 -9.58
CA GLN A 150 23.72 -1.67 -9.16
C GLN A 150 23.41 -0.18 -9.00
N PRO A 151 23.86 0.47 -7.91
CA PRO A 151 23.71 1.91 -7.73
C PRO A 151 24.46 2.72 -8.81
N PRO A 152 23.91 3.86 -9.23
CA PRO A 152 22.59 4.39 -8.86
C PRO A 152 21.45 3.73 -9.64
N LEU A 153 20.47 3.19 -8.91
CA LEU A 153 19.38 2.39 -9.50
C LEU A 153 18.55 3.19 -10.51
N GLN A 154 18.39 4.50 -10.29
CA GLN A 154 17.61 5.39 -11.16
C GLN A 154 18.12 5.43 -12.61
N LEU A 155 19.43 5.24 -12.81
CA LEU A 155 20.01 5.20 -14.17
C LEU A 155 19.70 3.90 -14.94
N ASN A 156 19.24 2.89 -14.20
CA ASN A 156 18.95 1.57 -14.74
C ASN A 156 17.44 1.29 -14.86
N GLU A 157 16.59 2.31 -14.60
CA GLU A 157 15.13 2.18 -14.64
C GLU A 157 14.60 1.97 -16.05
N LYS A 158 13.65 1.04 -16.16
CA LYS A 158 12.79 0.89 -17.33
C LYS A 158 11.45 1.57 -17.05
N HIS A 159 11.30 2.83 -17.43
CA HIS A 159 10.08 3.61 -17.17
C HIS A 159 8.80 3.01 -17.78
N ASN A 160 8.91 2.14 -18.77
CA ASN A 160 7.78 1.43 -19.36
C ASN A 160 7.44 0.10 -18.67
N LEU A 161 8.21 -0.30 -17.68
CA LEU A 161 8.00 -1.51 -16.89
C LEU A 161 7.98 -1.16 -15.40
N PHE A 162 6.81 -1.10 -14.82
CA PHE A 162 6.65 -0.78 -13.41
C PHE A 162 5.43 -1.49 -12.81
N LYS A 163 5.43 -1.61 -11.50
CA LYS A 163 4.26 -1.93 -10.69
C LYS A 163 3.73 -0.63 -10.10
N LEU A 164 2.44 -0.54 -9.89
CA LEU A 164 1.82 0.62 -9.27
C LEU A 164 1.06 0.18 -8.03
N PHE A 165 1.65 0.46 -6.86
CA PHE A 165 1.04 0.14 -5.58
C PHE A 165 0.13 1.26 -5.11
N MET A 166 -0.86 0.92 -4.27
CA MET A 166 -1.66 1.92 -3.56
C MET A 166 -0.81 2.59 -2.47
N GLY A 167 -0.99 3.87 -2.24
CA GLY A 167 -0.26 4.62 -1.22
C GLY A 167 -0.46 4.10 0.20
N ASP A 168 -1.59 3.41 0.45
CA ASP A 168 -1.92 2.79 1.73
C ASP A 168 -2.56 1.43 1.54
N THR A 169 -2.13 0.44 2.35
CA THR A 169 -2.58 -0.95 2.23
C THR A 169 -4.01 -1.14 2.72
N GLY A 170 -4.45 -0.41 3.74
CA GLY A 170 -5.83 -0.44 4.20
C GLY A 170 -6.80 0.10 3.14
N LEU A 171 -6.40 1.17 2.42
CA LEU A 171 -7.17 1.67 1.28
C LEU A 171 -7.22 0.66 0.12
N LEU A 172 -6.12 -0.08 -0.13
CA LEU A 172 -6.13 -1.17 -1.10
C LEU A 172 -7.11 -2.27 -0.69
N CYS A 173 -7.10 -2.70 0.58
CA CYS A 173 -8.04 -3.69 1.10
C CYS A 173 -9.49 -3.24 0.95
N ALA A 174 -9.79 -1.96 1.25
CA ALA A 174 -11.12 -1.39 1.06
C ALA A 174 -11.55 -1.34 -0.40
N ALA A 175 -10.61 -1.03 -1.32
CA ALA A 175 -10.86 -0.95 -2.76
C ALA A 175 -10.98 -2.34 -3.44
N CYS A 176 -10.35 -3.39 -2.89
CA CYS A 176 -10.42 -4.75 -3.43
C CYS A 176 -11.77 -5.44 -3.24
N MET A 177 -12.61 -4.89 -2.34
CA MET A 177 -13.99 -5.32 -2.07
C MET A 177 -14.24 -6.75 -1.54
N GLU A 178 -15.39 -6.90 -0.84
CA GLU A 178 -16.09 -8.13 -0.48
C GLU A 178 -15.42 -9.03 0.56
N ASN A 179 -15.53 -8.65 1.86
CA ASN A 179 -15.20 -9.50 3.02
C ASN A 179 -13.72 -9.92 3.18
N VAL A 180 -12.81 -9.54 2.27
CA VAL A 180 -11.38 -9.82 2.35
C VAL A 180 -10.81 -9.39 3.72
N GLN A 181 -11.32 -8.29 4.28
CA GLN A 181 -10.89 -7.79 5.58
C GLN A 181 -11.15 -8.81 6.70
N PHE A 182 -12.32 -9.45 6.68
CA PHE A 182 -12.68 -10.44 7.70
C PHE A 182 -11.88 -11.73 7.55
N ASP A 183 -11.63 -12.15 6.32
CA ASP A 183 -10.79 -13.33 6.04
C ASP A 183 -9.36 -13.12 6.53
N ILE A 184 -8.77 -11.95 6.26
CA ILE A 184 -7.43 -11.59 6.75
C ILE A 184 -7.38 -11.62 8.28
N LEU A 185 -8.37 -11.01 8.96
CA LEU A 185 -8.41 -10.96 10.43
C LEU A 185 -8.60 -12.33 11.07
N GLN A 186 -9.25 -13.26 10.37
CA GLN A 186 -9.39 -14.66 10.80
C GLN A 186 -8.16 -15.52 10.49
N GLY A 187 -7.16 -14.96 9.81
CA GLY A 187 -5.97 -15.69 9.37
C GLY A 187 -6.21 -16.58 8.15
N ASN A 188 -7.33 -16.43 7.46
CA ASN A 188 -7.61 -17.10 6.19
C ASN A 188 -6.81 -16.39 5.08
N LEU A 189 -5.57 -16.82 4.87
CA LEU A 189 -4.62 -16.17 3.98
C LEU A 189 -4.68 -16.72 2.54
N ASP A 190 -5.65 -17.55 2.21
CA ASP A 190 -5.81 -18.17 0.88
C ASP A 190 -6.33 -17.20 -0.19
N VAL A 191 -6.83 -16.05 0.22
CA VAL A 191 -7.28 -14.99 -0.68
C VAL A 191 -6.07 -14.15 -1.11
N ASN A 192 -5.79 -14.03 -2.39
CA ASN A 192 -4.83 -13.12 -3.09
C ASN A 192 -3.95 -12.18 -2.21
N LEU A 193 -3.50 -12.70 -1.06
CA LEU A 193 -2.73 -11.95 -0.06
C LEU A 193 -1.39 -11.44 -0.62
N GLY A 194 -0.91 -12.10 -1.67
CA GLY A 194 0.37 -11.74 -2.27
C GLY A 194 0.43 -10.29 -2.79
N SER A 195 -0.65 -9.75 -3.34
CA SER A 195 -0.71 -8.34 -3.78
C SER A 195 -0.74 -7.37 -2.60
N ILE A 196 -1.47 -7.74 -1.56
CA ILE A 196 -1.58 -6.95 -0.33
C ILE A 196 -0.24 -6.94 0.42
N LEU A 197 0.45 -8.10 0.52
CA LEU A 197 1.77 -8.19 1.14
C LEU A 197 2.84 -7.42 0.36
N GLU A 198 2.81 -7.46 -0.98
CA GLU A 198 3.72 -6.61 -1.76
C GLU A 198 3.41 -5.12 -1.55
N ASN A 199 2.14 -4.75 -1.45
CA ASN A 199 1.75 -3.36 -1.20
C ASN A 199 2.24 -2.86 0.16
N ILE A 200 2.10 -3.65 1.23
CA ILE A 200 2.55 -3.25 2.56
C ILE A 200 4.08 -3.11 2.63
N ILE A 201 4.82 -3.98 1.91
CA ILE A 201 6.28 -3.86 1.79
C ILE A 201 6.63 -2.57 1.04
N ALA A 202 5.97 -2.28 -0.09
CA ALA A 202 6.19 -1.05 -0.84
C ALA A 202 5.89 0.19 0.00
N GLN A 203 4.77 0.20 0.72
CA GLN A 203 4.40 1.26 1.66
C GLN A 203 5.49 1.45 2.73
N THR A 204 5.92 0.36 3.38
CA THR A 204 6.94 0.41 4.45
C THR A 204 8.27 0.96 3.94
N ILE A 205 8.75 0.50 2.78
CA ILE A 205 9.98 1.00 2.16
C ILE A 205 9.86 2.51 1.88
N LYS A 206 8.71 2.94 1.34
CA LYS A 206 8.47 4.34 1.02
C LYS A 206 8.36 5.22 2.27
N CYS A 207 7.67 4.78 3.31
CA CYS A 207 7.57 5.48 4.60
C CYS A 207 8.93 5.70 5.25
N ASN A 208 9.86 4.76 5.05
CA ASN A 208 11.24 4.88 5.53
C ASN A 208 12.17 5.68 4.59
N GLY A 209 11.61 6.39 3.59
CA GLY A 209 12.34 7.32 2.73
C GLY A 209 13.10 6.70 1.57
N PHE A 210 12.91 5.41 1.30
CA PHE A 210 13.59 4.72 0.20
C PHE A 210 12.80 4.81 -1.11
N SER A 211 13.52 4.72 -2.22
CA SER A 211 12.94 4.58 -3.56
C SER A 211 12.57 3.13 -3.85
N LEU A 212 11.49 2.94 -4.61
CA LEU A 212 10.98 1.61 -4.94
C LEU A 212 11.51 1.15 -6.29
N HIS A 213 12.18 0.00 -6.30
CA HIS A 213 12.65 -0.66 -7.50
C HIS A 213 12.44 -2.17 -7.37
N TYR A 214 12.29 -2.85 -8.50
CA TYR A 214 12.33 -4.31 -8.54
C TYR A 214 13.23 -4.80 -9.67
N TYR A 215 13.74 -6.00 -9.53
CA TYR A 215 14.56 -6.69 -10.52
C TYR A 215 13.92 -8.06 -10.80
N ASP A 216 13.75 -8.40 -12.10
CA ASP A 216 13.25 -9.69 -12.58
C ASP A 216 14.36 -10.46 -13.27
#